data_473ed5d604724fe4f6ad09347cf5c5c1
#
_entry.id   473ed5d604724fe4f6ad09347cf5c5c1
#
_cell.length_a   1.000
_cell.length_b   1.000
_cell.length_c   1.000
_cell.angle_alpha   90.00
_cell.angle_beta   90.00
_cell.angle_gamma   90.00
#
_symmetry.space_group_name_H-M   'P 1'
#
loop_
_entity.id
_entity.type
_entity.pdbx_description
1 polymer ?
#
loop_
_entity_poly.entity_id
_entity_poly.type
_entity_poly.pdbx_seq_one_letter_code
_entity_poly.pdbx_strand_id
1 'polypeptide(L)'
;MESQDSGAPGLHGIHVLVIEDSPGTLDMLTALLRLEGAVAVGVANGRDALSALRAHDFDIVMSDLGLPDIPGDVLIRTILDRARRPPHVIVITGDSGPALVRAKAAGASVIFAKPCDWAQIVTYLNDLGLASVA
;
A
#
# COMPACT_ATOMS: atom_id res chain seq x y z
N MET A 1 26.45 -7.59 13.21
CA MET A 1 26.07 -7.74 13.55
C MET A 1 25.27 -7.78 13.35
N GLU A 2 25.32 -7.89 13.10
CA GLU A 2 24.70 -8.02 13.05
C GLU A 2 23.84 -7.95 13.01
N SER A 3 23.79 -7.97 13.06
CA SER A 3 23.01 -8.12 13.11
C SER A 3 22.18 -7.94 13.30
N GLN A 4 22.68 -7.74 13.84
CA GLN A 4 21.73 -7.45 14.07
C GLN A 4 20.75 -7.16 13.51
N ASP A 5 21.07 -6.83 13.23
CA ASP A 5 19.97 -6.64 12.33
C ASP A 5 19.33 -7.88 11.80
N SER A 6 19.93 -8.94 11.97
CA SER A 6 19.39 -10.19 11.45
C SER A 6 17.97 -10.46 11.93
N GLY A 7 17.55 -9.89 13.03
CA GLY A 7 16.19 -10.03 13.51
C GLY A 7 15.31 -8.82 13.27
N ALA A 8 15.86 -7.76 12.70
CA ALA A 8 15.10 -6.53 12.54
C ALA A 8 14.16 -6.62 11.34
N PRO A 9 12.88 -6.28 11.49
CA PRO A 9 11.95 -6.21 10.36
C PRO A 9 12.41 -5.20 9.33
N GLY A 10 12.26 -5.56 8.04
CA GLY A 10 12.77 -4.74 6.95
C GLY A 10 12.00 -3.45 6.72
N LEU A 11 10.79 -3.34 7.28
CA LEU A 11 9.94 -2.17 7.10
C LEU A 11 9.86 -1.31 8.34
N HIS A 12 10.83 -1.42 9.23
CA HIS A 12 10.80 -0.70 10.49
C HIS A 12 10.63 0.80 10.28
N GLY A 13 9.56 1.36 10.86
CA GLY A 13 9.27 2.78 10.78
C GLY A 13 8.66 3.27 9.47
N ILE A 14 8.46 2.39 8.50
CA ILE A 14 7.83 2.75 7.22
C ILE A 14 6.33 2.87 7.42
N HIS A 15 5.74 3.98 6.96
CA HIS A 15 4.30 4.24 7.10
C HIS A 15 3.56 3.75 5.86
N VAL A 16 2.61 2.83 6.08
CA VAL A 16 1.85 2.20 5.00
C VAL A 16 0.36 2.42 5.23
N LEU A 17 -0.32 2.93 4.22
CA LEU A 17 -1.78 3.02 4.20
C LEU A 17 -2.30 1.84 3.40
N VAL A 18 -3.15 1.01 4.01
CA VAL A 18 -3.77 -0.14 3.34
C VAL A 18 -5.24 0.17 3.10
N ILE A 19 -5.66 0.07 1.84
CA ILE A 19 -7.03 0.36 1.41
C ILE A 19 -7.65 -0.92 0.86
N GLU A 20 -8.58 -1.50 1.61
CA GLU A 20 -9.16 -2.80 1.28
C GLU A 20 -10.54 -2.92 1.94
N ASP A 21 -11.59 -3.19 1.15
CA ASP A 21 -12.95 -3.24 1.69
C ASP A 21 -13.32 -4.58 2.32
N SER A 22 -12.55 -5.64 2.10
CA SER A 22 -12.75 -6.92 2.76
C SER A 22 -12.13 -6.88 4.15
N PRO A 23 -12.93 -6.95 5.24
CA PRO A 23 -12.38 -6.81 6.59
C PRO A 23 -11.31 -7.83 6.93
N GLY A 24 -11.52 -9.08 6.53
CA GLY A 24 -10.54 -10.13 6.82
C GLY A 24 -9.21 -9.90 6.10
N THR A 25 -9.27 -9.49 4.84
CA THR A 25 -8.07 -9.18 4.07
C THR A 25 -7.37 -7.94 4.63
N LEU A 26 -8.13 -6.93 5.00
CA LEU A 26 -7.59 -5.72 5.59
C LEU A 26 -6.84 -6.02 6.88
N ASP A 27 -7.46 -6.79 7.78
CA ASP A 27 -6.84 -7.16 9.04
C ASP A 27 -5.58 -7.98 8.83
N MET A 28 -5.62 -8.92 7.88
CA MET A 28 -4.46 -9.74 7.57
C MET A 28 -3.29 -8.91 7.05
N LEU A 29 -3.54 -8.03 6.08
CA LEU A 29 -2.49 -7.22 5.50
C LEU A 29 -1.87 -6.27 6.52
N THR A 30 -2.69 -5.61 7.33
CA THR A 30 -2.17 -4.71 8.35
C THR A 30 -1.36 -5.46 9.39
N ALA A 31 -1.80 -6.64 9.81
CA ALA A 31 -1.07 -7.45 10.77
C ALA A 31 0.28 -7.90 10.21
N LEU A 32 0.30 -8.37 8.95
CA LEU A 32 1.53 -8.83 8.32
C LEU A 32 2.55 -7.68 8.16
N LEU A 33 2.07 -6.50 7.77
CA LEU A 33 2.93 -5.32 7.64
C LEU A 33 3.54 -4.93 8.99
N ARG A 34 2.72 -4.98 10.04
CA ARG A 34 3.20 -4.66 11.39
C ARG A 34 4.25 -5.65 11.89
N LEU A 35 4.12 -6.92 11.51
CA LEU A 35 5.15 -7.91 11.81
C LEU A 35 6.47 -7.59 11.14
N GLU A 36 6.44 -6.91 9.99
CA GLU A 36 7.63 -6.45 9.28
C GLU A 36 8.16 -5.12 9.84
N GLY A 37 7.53 -4.59 10.87
CA GLY A 37 7.97 -3.34 11.51
C GLY A 37 7.31 -2.09 10.98
N ALA A 38 6.40 -2.19 10.02
CA ALA A 38 5.72 -1.04 9.45
C ALA A 38 4.70 -0.43 10.42
N VAL A 39 4.48 0.88 10.27
CA VAL A 39 3.36 1.56 10.89
C VAL A 39 2.23 1.50 9.87
N ALA A 40 1.29 0.57 10.06
CA ALA A 40 0.24 0.31 9.09
C ALA A 40 -1.10 0.86 9.57
N VAL A 41 -1.76 1.62 8.71
CA VAL A 41 -3.11 2.13 8.93
C VAL A 41 -4.01 1.51 7.87
N GLY A 42 -5.10 0.89 8.30
CA GLY A 42 -6.05 0.24 7.40
C GLY A 42 -7.33 1.03 7.29
N VAL A 43 -7.82 1.19 6.06
CA VAL A 43 -9.11 1.82 5.79
C VAL A 43 -9.88 0.97 4.78
N ALA A 44 -11.20 1.08 4.79
CA ALA A 44 -12.06 0.18 4.02
C ALA A 44 -12.58 0.80 2.72
N ASN A 45 -12.30 2.06 2.45
CA ASN A 45 -12.86 2.76 1.29
C ASN A 45 -11.98 3.95 0.90
N GLY A 46 -12.28 4.53 -0.26
CA GLY A 46 -11.48 5.63 -0.79
C GLY A 46 -11.61 6.93 0.00
N ARG A 47 -12.78 7.22 0.54
CA ARG A 47 -12.96 8.44 1.34
C ARG A 47 -12.11 8.44 2.58
N ASP A 48 -12.09 7.30 3.29
CA ASP A 48 -11.28 7.19 4.50
C ASP A 48 -9.79 7.24 4.16
N ALA A 49 -9.41 6.72 2.99
CA ALA A 49 -8.04 6.83 2.52
C ALA A 49 -7.63 8.29 2.33
N LEU A 50 -8.47 9.07 1.67
CA LEU A 50 -8.18 10.49 1.46
C LEU A 50 -8.14 11.26 2.77
N SER A 51 -8.99 10.92 3.73
CA SER A 51 -8.95 11.52 5.06
C SER A 51 -7.64 11.21 5.78
N ALA A 52 -7.19 9.96 5.70
CA ALA A 52 -5.93 9.55 6.33
C ALA A 52 -4.75 10.32 5.73
N LEU A 53 -4.76 10.52 4.42
CA LEU A 53 -3.68 11.22 3.73
C LEU A 53 -3.66 12.72 4.01
N ARG A 54 -4.78 13.29 4.41
CA ARG A 54 -4.80 14.69 4.88
C ARG A 54 -4.17 14.83 6.26
N ALA A 55 -4.26 13.78 7.06
CA ALA A 55 -3.77 13.81 8.44
C ALA A 55 -2.32 13.39 8.57
N HIS A 56 -1.83 12.52 7.70
CA HIS A 56 -0.50 11.93 7.80
C HIS A 56 0.13 11.74 6.42
N ASP A 57 1.46 11.76 6.38
CA ASP A 57 2.21 11.35 5.20
C ASP A 57 2.44 9.84 5.27
N PHE A 58 2.39 9.18 4.12
CA PHE A 58 2.67 7.76 4.00
C PHE A 58 3.77 7.52 2.98
N ASP A 59 4.63 6.54 3.26
CA ASP A 59 5.67 6.11 2.33
C ASP A 59 5.09 5.22 1.24
N ILE A 60 4.09 4.43 1.60
CA ILE A 60 3.49 3.42 0.74
C ILE A 60 1.98 3.47 0.87
N VAL A 61 1.28 3.38 -0.26
CA VAL A 61 -0.16 3.10 -0.29
C VAL A 61 -0.34 1.75 -0.96
N MET A 62 -1.02 0.84 -0.30
CA MET A 62 -1.33 -0.49 -0.81
C MET A 62 -2.84 -0.57 -0.97
N SER A 63 -3.33 -0.73 -2.20
CA SER A 63 -4.77 -0.60 -2.49
C SER A 63 -5.27 -1.68 -3.44
N ASP A 64 -6.48 -2.16 -3.20
CA ASP A 64 -7.26 -2.85 -4.21
C ASP A 64 -7.88 -1.82 -5.17
N LEU A 65 -8.25 -2.26 -6.36
CA LEU A 65 -8.95 -1.42 -7.34
C LEU A 65 -10.46 -1.44 -7.14
N GLY A 66 -11.00 -2.53 -6.60
CA GLY A 66 -12.44 -2.72 -6.46
C GLY A 66 -12.99 -2.13 -5.16
N LEU A 67 -12.92 -0.82 -5.00
CA LEU A 67 -13.43 -0.16 -3.80
C LEU A 67 -14.90 0.25 -3.98
N PRO A 68 -15.67 0.37 -2.89
CA PRO A 68 -17.11 0.60 -2.98
C PRO A 68 -17.52 2.01 -3.39
N ASP A 69 -16.65 3.01 -3.17
CA ASP A 69 -17.03 4.41 -3.31
C ASP A 69 -16.29 5.18 -4.40
N ILE A 70 -15.03 4.86 -4.66
CA ILE A 70 -14.20 5.56 -5.65
C ILE A 70 -13.53 4.51 -6.54
N PRO A 71 -13.60 4.66 -7.87
CA PRO A 71 -12.83 3.77 -8.75
C PRO A 71 -11.35 3.81 -8.41
N GLY A 72 -10.70 2.64 -8.40
CA GLY A 72 -9.33 2.53 -7.92
C GLY A 72 -8.32 3.41 -8.65
N ASP A 73 -8.45 3.51 -9.98
CA ASP A 73 -7.57 4.37 -10.78
C ASP A 73 -7.77 5.85 -10.47
N VAL A 74 -9.02 6.25 -10.24
CA VAL A 74 -9.33 7.64 -9.86
C VAL A 74 -8.73 7.95 -8.49
N LEU A 75 -8.83 7.00 -7.56
CA LEU A 75 -8.27 7.18 -6.23
C LEU A 75 -6.75 7.32 -6.30
N ILE A 76 -6.07 6.48 -7.07
CA ILE A 76 -4.61 6.55 -7.21
C ILE A 76 -4.20 7.93 -7.74
N ARG A 77 -4.87 8.39 -8.79
CA ARG A 77 -4.57 9.70 -9.37
C ARG A 77 -4.79 10.81 -8.36
N THR A 78 -5.88 10.75 -7.61
CA THR A 78 -6.20 11.74 -6.59
C THR A 78 -5.15 11.77 -5.48
N ILE A 79 -4.73 10.58 -5.01
CA ILE A 79 -3.69 10.47 -3.99
C ILE A 79 -2.40 11.12 -4.47
N LEU A 80 -1.95 10.77 -5.67
CA LEU A 80 -0.68 11.27 -6.18
C LEU A 80 -0.72 12.78 -6.47
N ASP A 81 -1.89 13.29 -6.88
CA ASP A 81 -2.04 14.73 -7.14
C ASP A 81 -2.06 15.55 -5.86
N ARG A 82 -2.61 15.02 -4.78
CA ARG A 82 -2.83 15.79 -3.55
C ARG A 82 -1.75 15.59 -2.50
N ALA A 83 -1.00 14.52 -2.55
CA ALA A 83 0.01 14.23 -1.54
C ALA A 83 1.17 15.22 -1.65
N ARG A 84 1.60 15.78 -0.53
CA ARG A 84 2.80 16.63 -0.50
C ARG A 84 4.04 15.84 -0.88
N ARG A 85 4.10 14.60 -0.40
CA ARG A 85 5.12 13.62 -0.75
C ARG A 85 4.39 12.45 -1.39
N PRO A 86 4.51 12.25 -2.71
CA PRO A 86 3.80 11.16 -3.37
C PRO A 86 4.26 9.80 -2.81
N PRO A 87 3.35 8.98 -2.32
CA PRO A 87 3.71 7.65 -1.83
C PRO A 87 3.98 6.71 -2.98
N HIS A 88 4.66 5.61 -2.68
CA HIS A 88 4.78 4.50 -3.59
C HIS A 88 3.44 3.76 -3.60
N VAL A 89 2.84 3.61 -4.77
CA VAL A 89 1.51 3.02 -4.87
C VAL A 89 1.61 1.58 -5.36
N ILE A 90 1.14 0.65 -4.53
CA ILE A 90 1.12 -0.77 -4.81
C ILE A 90 -0.32 -1.21 -4.92
N VAL A 91 -0.66 -1.87 -6.02
CA VAL A 91 -2.01 -2.39 -6.25
C VAL A 91 -1.99 -3.89 -6.07
N ILE A 92 -2.96 -4.41 -5.31
CA ILE A 92 -3.18 -5.84 -5.14
C ILE A 92 -4.62 -6.10 -5.52
N THR A 93 -4.85 -6.75 -6.67
CA THR A 93 -6.20 -6.84 -7.21
C THR A 93 -6.45 -8.15 -7.94
N GLY A 94 -7.73 -8.57 -7.93
CA GLY A 94 -8.18 -9.67 -8.77
C GLY A 94 -8.63 -9.22 -10.16
N ASP A 95 -8.64 -7.92 -10.42
CA ASP A 95 -9.02 -7.38 -11.72
C ASP A 95 -7.96 -7.68 -12.77
N SER A 96 -8.36 -7.56 -14.05
CA SER A 96 -7.47 -7.79 -15.18
C SER A 96 -7.83 -6.84 -16.30
N GLY A 97 -7.01 -6.83 -17.36
CA GLY A 97 -7.29 -6.08 -18.58
C GLY A 97 -7.30 -4.57 -18.37
N PRO A 98 -8.38 -3.89 -18.83
CA PRO A 98 -8.42 -2.42 -18.85
C PRO A 98 -8.24 -1.78 -17.49
N ALA A 99 -8.70 -2.41 -16.41
CA ALA A 99 -8.54 -1.86 -15.06
C ALA A 99 -7.07 -1.74 -14.69
N LEU A 100 -6.25 -2.73 -15.05
CA LEU A 100 -4.81 -2.69 -14.78
C LEU A 100 -4.12 -1.61 -15.60
N VAL A 101 -4.53 -1.45 -16.86
CA VAL A 101 -3.97 -0.41 -17.73
C VAL A 101 -4.25 0.97 -17.12
N ARG A 102 -5.49 1.20 -16.67
CA ARG A 102 -5.85 2.47 -16.05
C ARG A 102 -5.08 2.72 -14.76
N ALA A 103 -4.87 1.68 -13.95
CA ALA A 103 -4.13 1.81 -12.71
C ALA A 103 -2.66 2.21 -12.97
N LYS A 104 -2.03 1.59 -13.94
CA LYS A 104 -0.66 1.95 -14.33
C LYS A 104 -0.60 3.37 -14.86
N ALA A 105 -1.54 3.74 -15.71
CA ALA A 105 -1.61 5.10 -16.26
C ALA A 105 -1.84 6.15 -15.17
N ALA A 106 -2.56 5.78 -14.10
CA ALA A 106 -2.81 6.67 -12.97
C ALA A 106 -1.59 6.85 -12.08
N GLY A 107 -0.59 5.97 -12.18
CA GLY A 107 0.66 6.10 -11.44
C GLY A 107 0.98 4.96 -10.49
N ALA A 108 0.28 3.81 -10.59
CA ALA A 108 0.62 2.65 -9.78
C ALA A 108 2.07 2.21 -10.09
N SER A 109 2.86 2.01 -9.04
CA SER A 109 4.25 1.62 -9.19
C SER A 109 4.38 0.16 -9.57
N VAL A 110 3.51 -0.69 -8.99
CA VAL A 110 3.50 -2.12 -9.25
C VAL A 110 2.11 -2.66 -9.01
N ILE A 111 1.75 -3.75 -9.71
CA ILE A 111 0.47 -4.42 -9.54
C ILE A 111 0.73 -5.90 -9.27
N PHE A 112 0.18 -6.39 -8.16
CA PHE A 112 0.19 -7.82 -7.83
C PHE A 112 -1.20 -8.39 -8.06
N ALA A 113 -1.29 -9.49 -8.78
CA ALA A 113 -2.55 -10.17 -9.04
C ALA A 113 -2.94 -11.05 -7.85
N LYS A 114 -4.22 -11.03 -7.47
CA LYS A 114 -4.74 -11.96 -6.46
C LYS A 114 -5.02 -13.31 -7.10
N PRO A 115 -4.75 -14.42 -6.39
CA PRO A 115 -4.08 -14.49 -5.11
C PRO A 115 -2.59 -14.22 -5.27
N CYS A 116 -2.00 -13.52 -4.33
CA CYS A 116 -0.57 -13.21 -4.40
C CYS A 116 0.14 -13.74 -3.16
N ASP A 117 1.43 -14.03 -3.33
CA ASP A 117 2.26 -14.53 -2.26
C ASP A 117 2.79 -13.35 -1.46
N TRP A 118 2.50 -13.36 -0.15
CA TRP A 118 2.99 -12.30 0.75
C TRP A 118 4.51 -12.14 0.68
N ALA A 119 5.25 -13.25 0.53
CA ALA A 119 6.70 -13.18 0.44
C ALA A 119 7.17 -12.34 -0.76
N GLN A 120 6.46 -12.40 -1.89
CA GLN A 120 6.79 -11.59 -3.06
C GLN A 120 6.56 -10.11 -2.78
N ILE A 121 5.49 -9.78 -2.06
CA ILE A 121 5.20 -8.40 -1.68
C ILE A 121 6.28 -7.87 -0.76
N VAL A 122 6.65 -8.63 0.27
CA VAL A 122 7.68 -8.22 1.22
C VAL A 122 9.02 -8.03 0.54
N THR A 123 9.39 -8.94 -0.36
CA THR A 123 10.62 -8.81 -1.13
C THR A 123 10.64 -7.51 -1.93
N TYR A 124 9.53 -7.23 -2.61
CA TYR A 124 9.42 -5.99 -3.38
C TYR A 124 9.57 -4.76 -2.47
N LEU A 125 8.88 -4.76 -1.32
CA LEU A 125 8.93 -3.63 -0.38
C LEU A 125 10.33 -3.42 0.17
N ASN A 126 11.01 -4.50 0.53
CA ASN A 126 12.37 -4.39 1.05
C ASN A 126 13.35 -3.88 -0.01
N ASP A 127 13.13 -4.27 -1.27
CA ASP A 127 14.00 -3.85 -2.37
C ASP A 127 13.84 -2.38 -2.75
N LEU A 128 12.75 -1.73 -2.30
CA LEU A 128 12.56 -0.30 -2.53
C LEU A 128 13.57 0.56 -1.77
N GLY A 129 14.12 0.05 -0.68
CA GLY A 129 15.11 0.80 0.10
C GLY A 129 14.55 2.08 0.70
N LEU A 130 13.29 2.08 1.12
CA LEU A 130 12.64 3.27 1.65
C LEU A 130 13.19 3.64 3.02
N ALA A 131 13.31 4.97 3.25
CA ALA A 131 13.60 5.51 4.56
C ALA A 131 12.29 5.91 5.23
N SER A 132 12.24 5.75 6.56
CA SER A 132 11.07 6.14 7.35
C SER A 132 10.77 7.63 7.17
N VAL A 133 9.48 7.99 7.17
CA VAL A 133 9.02 9.37 7.26
C VAL A 133 9.21 9.80 8.71
N ALA A 134 10.10 10.71 8.94
CA ALA A 134 10.42 11.13 10.30
C ALA A 134 9.64 12.37 10.70
#